data_cb52da9636662f6d907da4e336d45931
#
_entry.id   cb52da9636662f6d907da4e336d45931
#
_cell.length_a   1.000
_cell.length_b   1.000
_cell.length_c   1.000
_cell.angle_alpha   90.00
_cell.angle_beta   90.00
_cell.angle_gamma   90.00
#
_symmetry.space_group_name_H-M   'P 1'
#
loop_
_entity.id
_entity.type
_entity.pdbx_description
1 polymer ?
#
loop_
_entity_poly.entity_id
_entity_poly.type
_entity_poly.pdbx_seq_one_letter_code
_entity_poly.pdbx_strand_id
1 'polypeptide(L)'
;DKAESRGLGDVYKRQSIRALMFIRAYRVRGHLAANLDPLSSTETKTLDPALDPKTYGFNLEDMNRQIYLDKVLGLEEASMNQISQIVKKTYCGTFALQYMHISNAEESAWLKERIEGLGKEIEFTQKGRKAILNKLIEAEGFEKFLHIKYMGTKRFGLDGGEAVIPAMEQIIKRGGNLGVKEIIIGMPHRGRLSILANVMGKPYRAIFNEFQGGSYKPEEV
;
A
#
# COMPACT_ATOMS: atom_id res chain seq x y z
N ASP A 1 50.15 6.75 -9.01
CA ASP A 1 49.00 7.29 -9.76
C ASP A 1 48.03 6.23 -10.33
N LYS A 2 48.49 5.21 -11.06
CA LYS A 2 47.58 4.19 -11.61
C LYS A 2 47.11 3.19 -10.55
N ALA A 3 47.86 2.91 -9.50
CA ALA A 3 47.51 2.00 -8.43
C ALA A 3 46.48 2.66 -7.46
N GLU A 4 46.67 3.93 -7.13
CA GLU A 4 45.72 4.70 -6.31
C GLU A 4 44.37 4.91 -7.04
N SER A 5 44.42 5.20 -8.34
CA SER A 5 43.20 5.33 -9.18
C SER A 5 42.42 4.01 -9.28
N ARG A 6 43.10 2.85 -9.35
CA ARG A 6 42.44 1.54 -9.30
C ARG A 6 41.83 1.24 -7.93
N GLY A 7 42.52 1.59 -6.84
CA GLY A 7 42.04 1.41 -5.47
C GLY A 7 40.81 2.23 -5.17
N LEU A 8 40.76 3.50 -5.59
CA LEU A 8 39.57 4.39 -5.48
C LEU A 8 38.38 3.84 -6.28
N GLY A 9 38.59 3.42 -7.52
CA GLY A 9 37.53 2.83 -8.35
C GLY A 9 36.91 1.56 -7.73
N ASP A 10 37.72 0.74 -7.08
CA ASP A 10 37.24 -0.48 -6.40
C ASP A 10 36.46 -0.16 -5.11
N VAL A 11 36.81 0.88 -4.38
CA VAL A 11 36.04 1.36 -3.21
C VAL A 11 34.65 1.86 -3.64
N TYR A 12 34.58 2.67 -4.68
CA TYR A 12 33.30 3.17 -5.21
C TYR A 12 32.40 2.04 -5.68
N LYS A 13 32.92 1.09 -6.43
CA LYS A 13 32.18 -0.11 -6.87
C LYS A 13 31.62 -0.91 -5.68
N ARG A 14 32.44 -1.13 -4.65
CA ARG A 14 32.01 -1.84 -3.43
C ARG A 14 30.90 -1.10 -2.70
N GLN A 15 30.96 0.22 -2.60
CA GLN A 15 29.93 1.01 -1.95
C GLN A 15 28.61 0.96 -2.72
N SER A 16 28.65 1.06 -4.05
CA SER A 16 27.47 0.90 -4.90
C SER A 16 26.81 -0.46 -4.73
N ILE A 17 27.59 -1.54 -4.75
CA ILE A 17 27.08 -2.91 -4.54
C ILE A 17 26.42 -3.04 -3.15
N ARG A 18 27.05 -2.52 -2.08
CA ARG A 18 26.51 -2.57 -0.72
C ARG A 18 25.21 -1.77 -0.60
N ALA A 19 25.13 -0.60 -1.22
CA ALA A 19 23.92 0.21 -1.27
C ALA A 19 22.78 -0.50 -2.02
N LEU A 20 23.08 -1.16 -3.14
CA LEU A 20 22.12 -1.97 -3.88
C LEU A 20 21.62 -3.18 -3.06
N MET A 21 22.49 -3.83 -2.28
CA MET A 21 22.11 -4.90 -1.36
C MET A 21 21.18 -4.38 -0.26
N PHE A 22 21.44 -3.21 0.31
CA PHE A 22 20.59 -2.55 1.29
C PHE A 22 19.21 -2.19 0.69
N ILE A 23 19.16 -1.60 -0.49
CA ILE A 23 17.89 -1.32 -1.19
C ILE A 23 17.11 -2.62 -1.43
N ARG A 24 17.79 -3.68 -1.88
CA ARG A 24 17.17 -5.00 -2.06
C ARG A 24 16.58 -5.55 -0.75
N ALA A 25 17.25 -5.35 0.37
CA ALA A 25 16.72 -5.78 1.66
C ALA A 25 15.39 -5.11 2.00
N TYR A 26 15.25 -3.82 1.74
CA TYR A 26 13.98 -3.13 1.91
C TYR A 26 12.89 -3.63 0.95
N ARG A 27 13.22 -3.94 -0.29
CA ARG A 27 12.25 -4.54 -1.25
C ARG A 27 11.72 -5.89 -0.75
N VAL A 28 12.55 -6.68 -0.09
CA VAL A 28 12.19 -8.02 0.39
C VAL A 28 11.57 -7.98 1.79
N ARG A 29 12.09 -7.15 2.69
CA ARG A 29 11.80 -7.20 4.14
C ARG A 29 11.23 -5.91 4.73
N GLY A 30 11.15 -4.83 3.96
CA GLY A 30 10.70 -3.53 4.46
C GLY A 30 9.29 -3.57 5.08
N HIS A 31 8.41 -4.42 4.55
CA HIS A 31 7.06 -4.63 5.08
C HIS A 31 7.04 -5.09 6.55
N LEU A 32 8.09 -5.76 7.03
CA LEU A 32 8.20 -6.19 8.43
C LEU A 32 8.39 -5.01 9.40
N ALA A 33 8.96 -3.90 8.91
CA ALA A 33 9.14 -2.67 9.66
C ALA A 33 8.02 -1.64 9.42
N ALA A 34 7.05 -1.95 8.56
CA ALA A 34 5.93 -1.05 8.27
C ALA A 34 4.98 -0.93 9.47
N ASN A 35 4.39 0.26 9.61
CA ASN A 35 3.41 0.55 10.65
C ASN A 35 2.00 0.17 10.16
N LEU A 36 1.69 -1.12 10.19
CA LEU A 36 0.44 -1.68 9.64
C LEU A 36 -0.68 -1.81 10.67
N ASP A 37 -0.36 -1.76 11.97
CA ASP A 37 -1.32 -1.94 13.04
C ASP A 37 -1.62 -0.59 13.72
N PRO A 38 -2.82 -0.02 13.51
CA PRO A 38 -3.21 1.24 14.14
C PRO A 38 -3.43 1.12 15.66
N LEU A 39 -3.57 -0.12 16.16
CA LEU A 39 -3.77 -0.41 17.57
C LEU A 39 -2.49 -0.93 18.23
N SER A 40 -1.35 -0.86 17.53
CA SER A 40 -0.10 -1.41 18.03
C SER A 40 0.18 -0.92 19.44
N SER A 41 0.13 -1.84 20.39
CA SER A 41 0.74 -1.66 21.68
C SER A 41 2.23 -1.34 21.48
N THR A 42 2.75 -0.48 22.32
CA THR A 42 4.08 0.12 22.28
C THR A 42 5.27 -0.85 22.38
N GLU A 43 5.11 -2.10 21.98
CA GLU A 43 6.24 -3.01 21.86
C GLU A 43 7.13 -2.48 20.74
N THR A 44 8.30 -2.00 21.12
CA THR A 44 9.38 -1.60 20.23
C THR A 44 9.67 -2.74 19.28
N LYS A 45 9.18 -2.64 18.03
CA LYS A 45 9.55 -3.59 16.98
C LYS A 45 11.07 -3.54 16.87
N THR A 46 11.74 -4.62 17.22
CA THR A 46 13.17 -4.77 16.96
C THR A 46 13.40 -4.61 15.46
N LEU A 47 14.18 -3.62 15.09
CA LEU A 47 14.51 -3.40 13.67
C LEU A 47 15.23 -4.63 13.15
N ASP A 48 14.75 -5.19 12.02
CA ASP A 48 15.43 -6.29 11.34
C ASP A 48 16.87 -5.84 10.99
N PRO A 49 17.91 -6.57 11.42
CA PRO A 49 19.30 -6.21 11.14
C PRO A 49 19.57 -6.00 9.64
N ALA A 50 18.86 -6.67 8.75
CA ALA A 50 18.99 -6.48 7.31
C ALA A 50 18.52 -5.10 6.83
N LEU A 51 17.79 -4.33 7.66
CA LEU A 51 17.35 -2.97 7.37
C LEU A 51 18.26 -1.89 7.99
N ASP A 52 19.35 -2.29 8.64
CA ASP A 52 20.36 -1.38 9.18
C ASP A 52 21.52 -1.20 8.18
N PRO A 53 21.86 0.05 7.79
CA PRO A 53 23.02 0.31 6.93
C PRO A 53 24.34 -0.25 7.45
N LYS A 54 24.50 -0.37 8.77
CA LYS A 54 25.70 -0.93 9.41
C LYS A 54 25.95 -2.37 9.00
N THR A 55 24.90 -3.15 8.76
CA THR A 55 25.01 -4.54 8.28
C THR A 55 25.74 -4.63 6.94
N TYR A 56 25.69 -3.57 6.15
CA TYR A 56 26.35 -3.47 4.85
C TYR A 56 27.70 -2.72 4.93
N GLY A 57 28.18 -2.46 6.15
CA GLY A 57 29.48 -1.82 6.39
C GLY A 57 29.48 -0.31 6.14
N PHE A 58 28.34 0.38 6.29
CA PHE A 58 28.24 1.82 6.30
C PHE A 58 28.32 2.33 7.73
N ASN A 59 29.33 3.14 8.02
CA ASN A 59 29.53 3.81 9.29
C ASN A 59 28.94 5.22 9.24
N LEU A 60 28.89 5.93 10.38
CA LEU A 60 28.34 7.28 10.48
C LEU A 60 29.01 8.27 9.51
N GLU A 61 30.31 8.12 9.29
CA GLU A 61 31.10 8.95 8.36
C GLU A 61 30.71 8.73 6.89
N ASP A 62 30.24 7.53 6.56
CA ASP A 62 29.84 7.17 5.19
C ASP A 62 28.44 7.65 4.81
N MET A 63 27.62 8.01 5.80
CA MET A 63 26.19 8.28 5.58
C MET A 63 25.92 9.48 4.66
N ASN A 64 26.82 10.43 4.57
CA ASN A 64 26.69 11.61 3.70
C ASN A 64 27.46 11.51 2.39
N ARG A 65 28.24 10.42 2.20
CA ARG A 65 29.00 10.20 0.97
C ARG A 65 28.08 9.88 -0.20
N GLN A 66 28.33 10.48 -1.37
CA GLN A 66 27.60 10.18 -2.60
C GLN A 66 27.99 8.80 -3.12
N ILE A 67 26.99 8.02 -3.48
CA ILE A 67 27.12 6.66 -3.97
C ILE A 67 26.42 6.59 -5.32
N TYR A 68 27.10 6.06 -6.32
CA TYR A 68 26.56 5.86 -7.65
C TYR A 68 25.52 4.72 -7.65
N LEU A 69 24.31 4.99 -8.18
CA LEU A 69 23.16 4.09 -8.14
C LEU A 69 22.68 3.63 -9.52
N ASP A 70 23.21 4.18 -10.59
CA ASP A 70 22.81 3.84 -11.97
C ASP A 70 21.28 3.86 -12.17
N LYS A 71 20.66 4.98 -11.82
CA LYS A 71 19.20 5.22 -11.89
C LYS A 71 18.33 4.33 -10.98
N VAL A 72 18.92 3.51 -10.13
CA VAL A 72 18.16 2.84 -9.08
C VAL A 72 17.56 3.89 -8.15
N LEU A 73 16.31 3.72 -7.75
CA LEU A 73 15.47 4.73 -7.07
C LEU A 73 15.24 6.02 -7.91
N GLY A 74 15.48 5.96 -9.23
CA GLY A 74 15.37 7.12 -10.12
C GLY A 74 16.51 8.15 -9.97
N LEU A 75 17.60 7.80 -9.29
CA LEU A 75 18.72 8.70 -8.99
C LEU A 75 20.03 8.16 -9.58
N GLU A 76 20.84 9.04 -10.17
CA GLU A 76 22.21 8.68 -10.60
C GLU A 76 23.11 8.45 -9.40
N GLU A 77 23.04 9.36 -8.43
CA GLU A 77 23.81 9.32 -7.19
C GLU A 77 22.92 9.73 -6.00
N ALA A 78 23.18 9.16 -4.85
CA ALA A 78 22.56 9.58 -3.59
C ALA A 78 23.44 9.22 -2.40
N SER A 79 23.31 9.99 -1.31
CA SER A 79 23.95 9.61 -0.05
C SER A 79 23.20 8.45 0.62
N MET A 80 23.89 7.72 1.50
CA MET A 80 23.26 6.63 2.25
C MET A 80 22.08 7.11 3.11
N ASN A 81 22.15 8.35 3.62
CA ASN A 81 21.03 8.98 4.32
C ASN A 81 19.80 9.16 3.41
N GLN A 82 20.00 9.68 2.19
CA GLN A 82 18.93 9.86 1.20
C GLN A 82 18.35 8.50 0.79
N ILE A 83 19.18 7.52 0.50
CA ILE A 83 18.75 6.15 0.18
C ILE A 83 17.89 5.60 1.31
N SER A 84 18.36 5.70 2.56
CA SER A 84 17.63 5.20 3.74
C SER A 84 16.28 5.88 3.92
N GLN A 85 16.20 7.20 3.71
CA GLN A 85 14.94 7.94 3.77
C GLN A 85 13.95 7.48 2.69
N ILE A 86 14.41 7.36 1.45
CA ILE A 86 13.57 6.94 0.32
C ILE A 86 13.02 5.53 0.58
N VAL A 87 13.88 4.54 0.89
CA VAL A 87 13.43 3.16 1.05
C VAL A 87 12.55 2.97 2.29
N LYS A 88 12.82 3.67 3.40
CA LYS A 88 11.94 3.67 4.57
C LYS A 88 10.57 4.25 4.23
N LYS A 89 10.52 5.37 3.54
CA LYS A 89 9.26 6.01 3.14
C LYS A 89 8.46 5.15 2.17
N THR A 90 9.14 4.49 1.23
CA THR A 90 8.50 3.62 0.24
C THR A 90 7.96 2.33 0.84
N TYR A 91 8.72 1.69 1.74
CA TYR A 91 8.46 0.30 2.15
C TYR A 91 8.00 0.13 3.60
N CYS A 92 8.16 1.15 4.46
CA CYS A 92 7.89 1.05 5.89
C CYS A 92 6.83 2.06 6.37
N GLY A 93 5.94 2.52 5.49
CA GLY A 93 4.84 3.43 5.81
C GLY A 93 3.68 2.76 6.55
N THR A 94 2.49 3.34 6.43
CA THR A 94 1.24 2.79 6.98
C THR A 94 0.60 1.72 6.10
N PHE A 95 1.18 1.44 4.96
CA PHE A 95 0.90 0.28 4.11
C PHE A 95 2.23 -0.26 3.57
N ALA A 96 2.23 -1.50 3.11
CA ALA A 96 3.41 -2.12 2.54
C ALA A 96 3.08 -2.84 1.24
N LEU A 97 4.01 -2.81 0.29
CA LEU A 97 3.90 -3.53 -0.97
C LEU A 97 4.86 -4.71 -0.98
N GLN A 98 4.33 -5.89 -1.23
CA GLN A 98 5.08 -7.12 -1.44
C GLN A 98 4.93 -7.55 -2.90
N TYR A 99 5.99 -7.46 -3.68
CA TYR A 99 6.00 -7.78 -5.12
C TYR A 99 7.18 -8.62 -5.57
N MET A 100 8.13 -8.90 -4.66
CA MET A 100 9.35 -9.67 -4.98
C MET A 100 9.10 -11.14 -5.34
N HIS A 101 7.86 -11.62 -5.15
CA HIS A 101 7.42 -12.95 -5.57
C HIS A 101 6.94 -12.98 -7.05
N ILE A 102 6.77 -11.82 -7.69
CA ILE A 102 6.35 -11.72 -9.08
C ILE A 102 7.51 -12.15 -9.97
N SER A 103 7.33 -13.24 -10.72
CA SER A 103 8.34 -13.80 -11.61
C SER A 103 8.49 -13.04 -12.93
N ASN A 104 7.42 -12.33 -13.36
CA ASN A 104 7.47 -11.51 -14.57
C ASN A 104 8.33 -10.26 -14.31
N ALA A 105 9.44 -10.13 -15.04
CA ALA A 105 10.39 -9.04 -14.87
C ALA A 105 9.82 -7.68 -15.26
N GLU A 106 8.97 -7.61 -16.28
CA GLU A 106 8.34 -6.36 -16.75
C GLU A 106 7.34 -5.83 -15.72
N GLU A 107 6.48 -6.69 -15.17
CA GLU A 107 5.54 -6.33 -14.11
C GLU A 107 6.27 -5.84 -12.85
N SER A 108 7.31 -6.55 -12.44
CA SER A 108 8.14 -6.18 -11.29
C SER A 108 8.86 -4.85 -11.51
N ALA A 109 9.38 -4.60 -12.73
CA ALA A 109 10.00 -3.33 -13.10
C ALA A 109 9.00 -2.18 -13.10
N TRP A 110 7.80 -2.41 -13.65
CA TRP A 110 6.71 -1.44 -13.68
C TRP A 110 6.28 -1.01 -12.25
N LEU A 111 6.15 -1.96 -11.33
CA LEU A 111 5.84 -1.66 -9.93
C LEU A 111 6.95 -0.82 -9.28
N LYS A 112 8.21 -1.22 -9.45
CA LYS A 112 9.36 -0.45 -8.93
C LYS A 112 9.37 0.99 -9.41
N GLU A 113 9.20 1.20 -10.70
CA GLU A 113 9.18 2.54 -11.29
C GLU A 113 8.07 3.41 -10.71
N ARG A 114 6.94 2.82 -10.34
CA ARG A 114 5.79 3.56 -9.81
C ARG A 114 5.88 3.91 -8.33
N ILE A 115 6.59 3.12 -7.55
CA ILE A 115 6.64 3.31 -6.09
C ILE A 115 7.97 3.87 -5.60
N GLU A 116 9.06 3.63 -6.32
CA GLU A 116 10.40 4.04 -5.90
C GLU A 116 10.76 5.42 -6.45
N GLY A 117 11.53 6.18 -5.67
CA GLY A 117 12.06 7.48 -6.04
C GLY A 117 11.40 8.66 -5.35
N LEU A 118 11.87 9.85 -5.69
CA LEU A 118 11.34 11.10 -5.16
C LEU A 118 10.01 11.45 -5.84
N GLY A 119 9.07 12.00 -5.06
CA GLY A 119 7.79 12.46 -5.59
C GLY A 119 6.82 11.35 -6.03
N LYS A 120 7.07 10.12 -5.64
CA LYS A 120 6.15 8.97 -5.91
C LYS A 120 5.06 8.81 -4.85
N GLU A 121 4.96 9.73 -3.92
CA GLU A 121 3.97 9.71 -2.86
C GLU A 121 2.58 10.00 -3.40
N ILE A 122 1.60 9.27 -2.86
CA ILE A 122 0.20 9.51 -3.17
C ILE A 122 -0.29 10.67 -2.30
N GLU A 123 -0.52 11.81 -2.90
CA GLU A 123 -1.16 12.94 -2.25
C GLU A 123 -2.63 13.04 -2.65
N PHE A 124 -3.50 13.02 -1.67
CA PHE A 124 -4.92 13.24 -1.90
C PHE A 124 -5.24 14.73 -1.91
N THR A 125 -5.94 15.18 -2.94
CA THR A 125 -6.54 16.52 -2.95
C THR A 125 -7.58 16.66 -1.82
N GLN A 126 -7.88 17.88 -1.40
CA GLN A 126 -8.92 18.11 -0.40
C GLN A 126 -10.27 17.51 -0.81
N LYS A 127 -10.63 17.61 -2.10
CA LYS A 127 -11.84 16.99 -2.67
C LYS A 127 -11.78 15.46 -2.55
N GLY A 128 -10.62 14.85 -2.82
CA GLY A 128 -10.41 13.41 -2.69
C GLY A 128 -10.57 12.94 -1.24
N ARG A 129 -9.97 13.66 -0.28
CA ARG A 129 -10.12 13.35 1.16
C ARG A 129 -11.56 13.41 1.63
N LYS A 130 -12.32 14.45 1.19
CA LYS A 130 -13.76 14.55 1.49
C LYS A 130 -14.57 13.41 0.89
N ALA A 131 -14.25 12.98 -0.34
CA ALA A 131 -14.92 11.86 -0.97
C ALA A 131 -14.67 10.54 -0.23
N ILE A 132 -13.43 10.29 0.20
CA ILE A 132 -13.08 9.12 1.02
C ILE A 132 -13.85 9.15 2.35
N LEU A 133 -13.82 10.29 3.06
CA LEU A 133 -14.56 10.45 4.32
C LEU A 133 -16.05 10.19 4.15
N ASN A 134 -16.65 10.72 3.09
CA ASN A 134 -18.08 10.51 2.79
C ASN A 134 -18.40 9.01 2.65
N LYS A 135 -17.58 8.28 1.90
CA LYS A 135 -17.73 6.83 1.71
C LYS A 135 -17.56 6.02 3.00
N LEU A 136 -16.66 6.45 3.87
CA LEU A 136 -16.52 5.84 5.20
C LEU A 136 -17.76 6.08 6.06
N ILE A 137 -18.30 7.30 6.05
CA ILE A 137 -19.52 7.66 6.79
C ILE A 137 -20.73 6.89 6.24
N GLU A 138 -20.88 6.76 4.92
CA GLU A 138 -21.94 5.99 4.28
C GLU A 138 -21.90 4.53 4.72
N ALA A 139 -20.70 3.90 4.68
CA ALA A 139 -20.52 2.51 5.07
C ALA A 139 -20.82 2.28 6.55
N GLU A 140 -20.21 3.07 7.44
CA GLU A 140 -20.42 2.95 8.89
C GLU A 140 -21.88 3.26 9.26
N GLY A 141 -22.47 4.31 8.70
CA GLY A 141 -23.86 4.69 8.94
C GLY A 141 -24.85 3.60 8.53
N PHE A 142 -24.64 2.96 7.39
CA PHE A 142 -25.43 1.83 6.94
C PHE A 142 -25.35 0.65 7.93
N GLU A 143 -24.15 0.28 8.35
CA GLU A 143 -23.96 -0.85 9.28
C GLU A 143 -24.51 -0.54 10.68
N LYS A 144 -24.33 0.68 11.18
CA LYS A 144 -24.94 1.13 12.44
C LYS A 144 -26.47 1.09 12.37
N PHE A 145 -27.06 1.54 11.25
CA PHE A 145 -28.50 1.44 11.06
C PHE A 145 -29.00 0.00 11.10
N LEU A 146 -28.33 -0.91 10.39
CA LEU A 146 -28.64 -2.34 10.42
C LEU A 146 -28.49 -2.93 11.82
N HIS A 147 -27.47 -2.50 12.58
CA HIS A 147 -27.25 -2.96 13.94
C HIS A 147 -28.42 -2.60 14.88
N ILE A 148 -28.96 -1.40 14.74
CA ILE A 148 -30.08 -0.92 15.58
C ILE A 148 -31.42 -1.56 15.15
N LYS A 149 -31.67 -1.66 13.86
CA LYS A 149 -32.99 -2.06 13.35
C LYS A 149 -33.16 -3.56 13.18
N TYR A 150 -32.07 -4.31 12.98
CA TYR A 150 -32.11 -5.75 12.69
C TYR A 150 -31.22 -6.52 13.66
N MET A 151 -31.42 -6.30 14.97
CA MET A 151 -30.75 -7.06 16.02
C MET A 151 -31.08 -8.56 15.89
N GLY A 152 -30.08 -9.41 16.11
CA GLY A 152 -30.23 -10.86 16.05
C GLY A 152 -30.14 -11.47 14.65
N THR A 153 -30.06 -10.66 13.59
CA THR A 153 -29.85 -11.14 12.22
C THR A 153 -28.37 -11.12 11.82
N LYS A 154 -28.01 -11.93 10.81
CA LYS A 154 -26.65 -11.94 10.25
C LYS A 154 -26.49 -10.73 9.30
N ARG A 155 -25.86 -9.66 9.78
CA ARG A 155 -25.68 -8.40 9.03
C ARG A 155 -24.41 -8.35 8.21
N PHE A 156 -23.44 -9.24 8.49
CA PHE A 156 -22.18 -9.36 7.74
C PHE A 156 -21.42 -8.04 7.59
N GLY A 157 -21.25 -7.31 8.70
CA GLY A 157 -20.56 -6.02 8.72
C GLY A 157 -19.08 -6.09 8.34
N LEU A 158 -18.54 -4.94 8.00
CA LEU A 158 -17.10 -4.76 7.74
C LEU A 158 -16.30 -4.64 9.03
N ASP A 159 -16.88 -4.01 10.06
CA ASP A 159 -16.33 -3.90 11.43
C ASP A 159 -14.82 -3.61 11.46
N GLY A 160 -14.42 -2.39 11.16
CA GLY A 160 -13.02 -1.95 11.09
C GLY A 160 -12.39 -2.08 9.69
N GLY A 161 -13.07 -2.69 8.72
CA GLY A 161 -12.63 -2.80 7.33
C GLY A 161 -13.32 -1.83 6.37
N GLU A 162 -13.96 -0.76 6.85
CA GLU A 162 -14.78 0.17 6.06
C GLU A 162 -13.98 0.84 4.95
N ALA A 163 -12.66 0.95 5.09
CA ALA A 163 -11.77 1.49 4.06
C ALA A 163 -11.81 0.70 2.74
N VAL A 164 -12.31 -0.54 2.73
CA VAL A 164 -12.51 -1.31 1.50
C VAL A 164 -13.53 -0.63 0.56
N ILE A 165 -14.50 0.10 1.09
CA ILE A 165 -15.53 0.77 0.27
C ILE A 165 -14.91 1.86 -0.63
N PRO A 166 -14.22 2.88 -0.11
CA PRO A 166 -13.55 3.86 -0.98
C PRO A 166 -12.42 3.25 -1.81
N ALA A 167 -11.74 2.19 -1.33
CA ALA A 167 -10.72 1.50 -2.10
C ALA A 167 -11.30 0.82 -3.34
N MET A 168 -12.39 0.04 -3.19
CA MET A 168 -13.07 -0.62 -4.30
C MET A 168 -13.62 0.38 -5.31
N GLU A 169 -14.25 1.47 -4.84
CA GLU A 169 -14.73 2.53 -5.72
C GLU A 169 -13.60 3.15 -6.56
N GLN A 170 -12.45 3.39 -5.95
CA GLN A 170 -11.28 3.92 -6.65
C GLN A 170 -10.69 2.92 -7.64
N ILE A 171 -10.64 1.63 -7.31
CA ILE A 171 -10.18 0.57 -8.21
C ILE A 171 -11.09 0.50 -9.45
N ILE A 172 -12.41 0.47 -9.25
CA ILE A 172 -13.38 0.41 -10.35
C ILE A 172 -13.26 1.63 -11.24
N LYS A 173 -13.25 2.82 -10.65
CA LYS A 173 -13.13 4.10 -11.38
C LYS A 173 -11.82 4.18 -12.16
N ARG A 174 -10.70 3.85 -11.52
CA ARG A 174 -9.39 3.91 -12.17
C ARG A 174 -9.25 2.83 -13.24
N GLY A 175 -9.74 1.62 -12.95
CA GLY A 175 -9.76 0.53 -13.91
C GLY A 175 -10.53 0.90 -15.18
N GLY A 176 -11.74 1.44 -15.05
CA GLY A 176 -12.55 1.91 -16.17
C GLY A 176 -11.83 2.99 -16.99
N ASN A 177 -11.17 3.96 -16.34
CA ASN A 177 -10.38 4.98 -17.03
C ASN A 177 -9.17 4.41 -17.78
N LEU A 178 -8.65 3.25 -17.35
CA LEU A 178 -7.55 2.53 -18.00
C LEU A 178 -8.02 1.49 -19.03
N GLY A 179 -9.32 1.42 -19.30
CA GLY A 179 -9.88 0.55 -20.33
C GLY A 179 -10.35 -0.82 -19.85
N VAL A 180 -10.37 -1.08 -18.54
CA VAL A 180 -10.98 -2.29 -17.97
C VAL A 180 -12.46 -2.29 -18.29
N LYS A 181 -12.97 -3.38 -18.89
CA LYS A 181 -14.36 -3.52 -19.33
C LYS A 181 -15.22 -4.29 -18.34
N GLU A 182 -14.62 -5.16 -17.57
CA GLU A 182 -15.34 -6.06 -16.66
C GLU A 182 -14.52 -6.25 -15.38
N ILE A 183 -15.20 -6.25 -14.25
CA ILE A 183 -14.63 -6.51 -12.93
C ILE A 183 -15.49 -7.55 -12.22
N ILE A 184 -14.89 -8.68 -11.86
CA ILE A 184 -15.55 -9.75 -11.10
C ILE A 184 -15.17 -9.58 -9.62
N ILE A 185 -16.19 -9.42 -8.77
CA ILE A 185 -16.01 -9.24 -7.33
C ILE A 185 -16.39 -10.53 -6.61
N GLY A 186 -15.39 -11.21 -6.02
CA GLY A 186 -15.61 -12.34 -5.13
C GLY A 186 -15.78 -11.86 -3.69
N MET A 187 -16.93 -12.16 -3.08
CA MET A 187 -17.25 -11.74 -1.72
C MET A 187 -17.54 -12.93 -0.82
N PRO A 188 -16.75 -13.13 0.27
CA PRO A 188 -17.17 -14.01 1.36
C PRO A 188 -18.32 -13.35 2.15
N HIS A 189 -18.55 -13.73 3.38
CA HIS A 189 -19.65 -13.16 4.17
C HIS A 189 -19.35 -11.74 4.71
N ARG A 190 -18.10 -11.43 5.12
CA ARG A 190 -17.73 -10.14 5.73
C ARG A 190 -17.93 -8.99 4.76
N GLY A 191 -18.73 -8.00 5.18
CA GLY A 191 -18.96 -6.75 4.44
C GLY A 191 -19.79 -6.87 3.18
N ARG A 192 -20.32 -8.05 2.81
CA ARG A 192 -20.99 -8.21 1.51
C ARG A 192 -22.20 -7.31 1.32
N LEU A 193 -22.99 -7.04 2.37
CA LEU A 193 -24.14 -6.15 2.25
C LEU A 193 -23.72 -4.70 2.04
N SER A 194 -22.66 -4.28 2.73
CA SER A 194 -22.07 -2.95 2.55
C SER A 194 -21.49 -2.78 1.13
N ILE A 195 -20.79 -3.79 0.60
CA ILE A 195 -20.28 -3.74 -0.79
C ILE A 195 -21.41 -3.72 -1.80
N LEU A 196 -22.45 -4.54 -1.62
CA LEU A 196 -23.63 -4.53 -2.51
C LEU A 196 -24.30 -3.15 -2.54
N ALA A 197 -24.47 -2.50 -1.38
CA ALA A 197 -25.11 -1.19 -1.28
C ALA A 197 -24.17 -0.06 -1.73
N ASN A 198 -23.01 0.07 -1.11
CA ASN A 198 -22.16 1.27 -1.19
C ASN A 198 -21.17 1.25 -2.36
N VAL A 199 -20.92 0.07 -2.98
CA VAL A 199 -20.06 -0.06 -4.16
C VAL A 199 -20.88 -0.42 -5.41
N MET A 200 -21.74 -1.44 -5.32
CA MET A 200 -22.52 -1.92 -6.46
C MET A 200 -23.87 -1.21 -6.65
N GLY A 201 -24.24 -0.33 -5.73
CA GLY A 201 -25.44 0.51 -5.87
C GLY A 201 -26.76 -0.23 -5.65
N LYS A 202 -26.76 -1.40 -4.98
CA LYS A 202 -28.00 -2.06 -4.61
C LYS A 202 -28.81 -1.15 -3.66
N PRO A 203 -30.07 -0.83 -3.97
CA PRO A 203 -30.88 0.06 -3.13
C PRO A 203 -31.01 -0.46 -1.70
N TYR A 204 -30.83 0.41 -0.71
CA TYR A 204 -31.00 0.05 0.70
C TYR A 204 -32.37 -0.57 1.00
N ARG A 205 -33.45 -0.03 0.39
CA ARG A 205 -34.79 -0.59 0.52
C ARG A 205 -34.88 -2.05 0.12
N ALA A 206 -34.14 -2.47 -0.91
CA ALA A 206 -34.10 -3.86 -1.34
C ALA A 206 -33.47 -4.77 -0.27
N ILE A 207 -32.35 -4.31 0.32
CA ILE A 207 -31.68 -5.03 1.42
C ILE A 207 -32.60 -5.11 2.66
N PHE A 208 -33.29 -4.02 2.99
CA PHE A 208 -34.24 -4.02 4.12
C PHE A 208 -35.42 -4.94 3.90
N ASN A 209 -35.94 -5.01 2.66
CA ASN A 209 -37.00 -5.94 2.31
C ASN A 209 -36.54 -7.41 2.44
N GLU A 210 -35.32 -7.72 2.03
CA GLU A 210 -34.75 -9.07 2.22
C GLU A 210 -34.62 -9.46 3.70
N PHE A 211 -34.29 -8.52 4.59
CA PHE A 211 -34.31 -8.77 6.04
C PHE A 211 -35.70 -9.08 6.59
N GLN A 212 -36.73 -8.62 5.92
CA GLN A 212 -38.15 -8.89 6.28
C GLN A 212 -38.70 -10.14 5.59
N GLY A 213 -37.88 -10.91 4.88
CA GLY A 213 -38.26 -12.12 4.18
C GLY A 213 -38.77 -11.91 2.76
N GLY A 214 -38.72 -10.67 2.24
CA GLY A 214 -39.05 -10.37 0.85
C GLY A 214 -37.92 -10.76 -0.12
N SER A 215 -38.26 -10.82 -1.42
CA SER A 215 -37.25 -10.97 -2.49
C SER A 215 -37.12 -9.67 -3.28
N TYR A 216 -35.89 -9.34 -3.67
CA TYR A 216 -35.63 -8.21 -4.54
C TYR A 216 -35.79 -8.62 -6.01
N LYS A 217 -36.70 -7.94 -6.71
CA LYS A 217 -36.85 -8.07 -8.15
C LYS A 217 -36.41 -6.76 -8.81
N PRO A 218 -35.39 -6.76 -9.69
CA PRO A 218 -34.85 -5.55 -10.31
C PRO A 218 -35.89 -4.75 -11.12
N GLU A 219 -36.89 -5.45 -11.67
CA GLU A 219 -37.94 -4.87 -12.52
C GLU A 219 -38.97 -4.02 -11.75
N GLU A 220 -38.96 -4.07 -10.42
CA GLU A 220 -39.90 -3.37 -9.55
C GLU A 220 -39.32 -2.07 -8.93
N VAL A 221 -38.19 -1.57 -9.44
CA VAL A 221 -37.46 -0.42 -8.87
C VAL A 221 -37.54 0.83 -9.73
#